data_a3d2da9190f8a1e85b2b04016fa53d39
#
_entry.id   a3d2da9190f8a1e85b2b04016fa53d39
#
_cell.length_a   1.000
_cell.length_b   1.000
_cell.length_c   1.000
_cell.angle_alpha   90.00
_cell.angle_beta   90.00
_cell.angle_gamma   90.00
#
_symmetry.space_group_name_H-M   'P 1'
#
loop_
_entity.id
_entity.type
_entity.pdbx_description
1 polymer ?
#
loop_
_entity_poly.entity_id
_entity_poly.type
_entity_poly.pdbx_seq_one_letter_code
_entity_poly.pdbx_strand_id
1 'polypeptide(L)'
;MIQKDRGDIIKDTIVKEYIGNPEIFADVFNFFLYDGEQKIKPENLTEKDVTELVTLPAAIKGQELSREVDVSIKRSQMHKRSKRKTDGSNSAQKHRDLLKFAAMMQDSYANYVILGVENQMEVHYAMPVRNMVYDALQYDKQVAMIAADNRRNKRFSGGNIRNSGEFLSGFLKTDKILPIITLTIYFGTEPWDGPLSLREMYDINDSKLLDFVPDYRVQLIQPMTLSEDD
;
A
#
# COMPACT_ATOMS: atom_id res chain seq x y z
N MET A 1 15.45 -10.40 -19.21
CA MET A 1 15.43 -10.74 -17.76
C MET A 1 16.83 -10.48 -17.25
N ILE A 2 17.08 -9.27 -16.70
CA ILE A 2 18.40 -8.89 -16.17
C ILE A 2 18.57 -9.71 -14.88
N GLN A 3 19.61 -10.52 -14.86
CA GLN A 3 19.98 -11.31 -13.69
C GLN A 3 20.46 -10.32 -12.62
N LYS A 4 19.65 -10.09 -11.59
CA LYS A 4 20.03 -9.25 -10.43
C LYS A 4 21.30 -9.86 -9.83
N ASP A 5 22.35 -9.06 -9.74
CA ASP A 5 23.63 -9.55 -9.21
C ASP A 5 23.42 -10.02 -7.75
N ARG A 6 24.16 -11.06 -7.35
CA ARG A 6 24.08 -11.63 -5.99
C ARG A 6 24.38 -10.59 -4.91
N GLY A 7 25.21 -9.59 -5.25
CA GLY A 7 25.54 -8.45 -4.39
C GLY A 7 24.34 -7.52 -4.13
N ASP A 8 23.51 -7.28 -5.14
CA ASP A 8 22.35 -6.39 -5.01
C ASP A 8 21.23 -7.03 -4.18
N ILE A 9 21.06 -8.36 -4.27
CA ILE A 9 20.10 -9.10 -3.44
C ILE A 9 20.50 -9.04 -1.96
N ILE A 10 21.79 -9.16 -1.67
CA ILE A 10 22.31 -9.10 -0.29
C ILE A 10 22.12 -7.69 0.28
N LYS A 11 22.41 -6.64 -0.50
CA LYS A 11 22.20 -5.24 -0.07
C LYS A 11 20.73 -4.96 0.23
N ASP A 12 19.82 -5.37 -0.67
CA ASP A 12 18.39 -5.22 -0.50
C ASP A 12 17.89 -5.90 0.79
N THR A 13 18.39 -7.10 1.08
CA THR A 13 18.03 -7.84 2.31
C THR A 13 18.53 -7.13 3.56
N ILE A 14 19.78 -6.68 3.57
CA ILE A 14 20.38 -5.98 4.71
C ILE A 14 19.62 -4.67 5.00
N VAL A 15 19.31 -3.90 3.96
CA VAL A 15 18.54 -2.66 4.10
C VAL A 15 17.14 -2.92 4.64
N LYS A 16 16.46 -3.96 4.16
CA LYS A 16 15.15 -4.35 4.68
C LYS A 16 15.19 -4.74 6.16
N GLU A 17 16.18 -5.52 6.56
CA GLU A 17 16.38 -5.90 7.96
C GLU A 17 16.67 -4.67 8.83
N TYR A 18 17.53 -3.76 8.36
CA TYR A 18 17.89 -2.54 9.06
C TYR A 18 16.67 -1.62 9.27
N ILE A 19 16.00 -1.23 8.18
CA ILE A 19 14.79 -0.38 8.24
C ILE A 19 13.63 -1.11 8.93
N GLY A 20 13.60 -2.45 8.88
CA GLY A 20 12.61 -3.28 9.55
C GLY A 20 12.69 -3.23 11.07
N ASN A 21 13.83 -2.84 11.65
CA ASN A 21 13.95 -2.61 13.09
C ASN A 21 12.93 -1.56 13.55
N PRO A 22 12.09 -1.83 14.57
CA PRO A 22 11.05 -0.90 15.02
C PRO A 22 11.57 0.48 15.44
N GLU A 23 12.76 0.58 16.04
CA GLU A 23 13.37 1.84 16.43
C GLU A 23 13.75 2.67 15.21
N ILE A 24 14.47 2.05 14.26
CA ILE A 24 14.87 2.72 13.01
C ILE A 24 13.63 3.11 12.17
N PHE A 25 12.66 2.21 12.09
CA PHE A 25 11.42 2.49 11.35
C PHE A 25 10.67 3.68 11.96
N ALA A 26 10.55 3.73 13.29
CA ALA A 26 9.91 4.86 13.98
C ALA A 26 10.68 6.17 13.75
N ASP A 27 12.01 6.15 13.85
CA ASP A 27 12.85 7.34 13.64
C ASP A 27 12.73 7.89 12.23
N VAL A 28 12.75 7.05 11.19
CA VAL A 28 12.58 7.46 9.80
C VAL A 28 11.24 8.18 9.60
N PHE A 29 10.15 7.65 10.17
CA PHE A 29 8.84 8.28 10.03
C PHE A 29 8.69 9.51 10.93
N ASN A 30 9.29 9.53 12.11
CA ASN A 30 9.32 10.72 12.97
C ASN A 30 10.10 11.85 12.30
N PHE A 31 11.24 11.56 11.71
CA PHE A 31 12.01 12.52 10.92
C PHE A 31 11.15 13.12 9.79
N PHE A 32 10.54 12.26 8.98
CA PHE A 32 9.83 12.71 7.78
C PHE A 32 8.51 13.43 8.07
N LEU A 33 7.73 12.97 9.06
CA LEU A 33 6.38 13.47 9.32
C LEU A 33 6.34 14.55 10.40
N TYR A 34 7.32 14.57 11.30
CA TYR A 34 7.27 15.33 12.54
C TYR A 34 8.57 16.07 12.85
N ASP A 35 9.44 16.26 11.84
CA ASP A 35 10.71 16.98 11.98
C ASP A 35 11.55 16.42 13.17
N GLY A 36 11.54 15.10 13.36
CA GLY A 36 12.27 14.41 14.42
C GLY A 36 11.54 14.28 15.77
N GLU A 37 10.36 14.91 15.94
CA GLU A 37 9.58 14.71 17.17
C GLU A 37 9.13 13.25 17.32
N GLN A 38 9.42 12.61 18.45
CA GLN A 38 9.18 11.19 18.73
C GLN A 38 7.69 10.88 19.00
N LYS A 39 6.83 11.04 17.98
CA LYS A 39 5.38 10.76 18.05
C LYS A 39 5.04 9.33 17.74
N ILE A 40 5.80 8.69 16.84
CA ILE A 40 5.68 7.27 16.53
C ILE A 40 6.67 6.53 17.43
N LYS A 41 6.14 5.69 18.31
CA LYS A 41 6.95 4.92 19.26
C LYS A 41 7.14 3.50 18.77
N PRO A 42 8.35 2.92 18.88
CA PRO A 42 8.65 1.56 18.44
C PRO A 42 7.70 0.50 19.00
N GLU A 43 7.35 0.62 20.29
CA GLU A 43 6.43 -0.31 20.98
C GLU A 43 4.99 -0.28 20.45
N ASN A 44 4.61 0.77 19.73
CA ASN A 44 3.28 0.94 19.15
C ASN A 44 3.22 0.50 17.68
N LEU A 45 4.30 -0.08 17.16
CA LEU A 45 4.37 -0.62 15.81
C LEU A 45 3.98 -2.10 15.79
N THR A 46 3.17 -2.48 14.81
CA THR A 46 2.80 -3.89 14.59
C THR A 46 3.03 -4.24 13.12
N GLU A 47 3.74 -5.35 12.88
CA GLU A 47 3.97 -5.87 11.54
C GLU A 47 2.65 -6.18 10.81
N LYS A 48 2.60 -5.89 9.54
CA LYS A 48 1.50 -6.27 8.64
C LYS A 48 2.01 -7.12 7.49
N ASP A 49 1.10 -7.94 6.95
CA ASP A 49 1.37 -8.73 5.76
C ASP A 49 1.59 -7.81 4.55
N VAL A 50 2.78 -7.90 3.96
CA VAL A 50 3.22 -7.14 2.79
C VAL A 50 2.80 -7.77 1.47
N THR A 51 2.18 -8.96 1.51
CA THR A 51 1.77 -9.70 0.31
C THR A 51 0.50 -9.12 -0.26
N GLU A 52 0.60 -8.61 -1.47
CA GLU A 52 -0.53 -8.07 -2.23
C GLU A 52 -0.73 -8.89 -3.50
N LEU A 53 -1.92 -9.48 -3.64
CA LEU A 53 -2.30 -10.24 -4.83
C LEU A 53 -3.01 -9.30 -5.82
N VAL A 54 -2.33 -8.97 -6.90
CA VAL A 54 -2.97 -8.31 -8.05
C VAL A 54 -3.42 -9.39 -9.01
N THR A 55 -4.71 -9.63 -9.09
CA THR A 55 -5.28 -10.43 -10.19
C THR A 55 -5.50 -9.49 -11.37
N LEU A 56 -4.57 -9.48 -12.31
CA LEU A 56 -4.79 -8.79 -13.59
C LEU A 56 -5.86 -9.58 -14.35
N PRO A 57 -6.97 -8.97 -14.79
CA PRO A 57 -7.91 -9.64 -15.69
C PRO A 57 -7.15 -10.05 -16.94
N ALA A 58 -7.27 -11.31 -17.33
CA ALA A 58 -6.89 -11.74 -18.67
C ALA A 58 -7.63 -10.84 -19.67
N ALA A 59 -6.89 -10.29 -20.63
CA ALA A 59 -7.36 -9.31 -21.62
C ALA A 59 -8.87 -9.37 -21.89
N ILE A 60 -9.56 -8.26 -21.63
CA ILE A 60 -11.00 -8.10 -21.77
C ILE A 60 -11.44 -8.50 -23.19
N LYS A 61 -11.89 -9.72 -23.36
CA LYS A 61 -12.89 -10.05 -24.37
C LYS A 61 -14.23 -9.78 -23.73
N GLY A 62 -14.96 -8.83 -24.28
CA GLY A 62 -16.17 -8.27 -23.71
C GLY A 62 -17.13 -9.30 -23.12
N GLN A 63 -17.79 -8.88 -22.07
CA GLN A 63 -18.85 -9.48 -21.26
C GLN A 63 -18.40 -10.19 -19.97
N GLU A 64 -19.03 -9.71 -18.89
CA GLU A 64 -19.07 -10.24 -17.51
C GLU A 64 -18.22 -9.54 -16.44
N LEU A 65 -18.55 -8.27 -16.16
CA LEU A 65 -17.96 -7.55 -15.00
C LEU A 65 -18.66 -7.85 -13.65
N SER A 66 -19.73 -8.66 -13.64
CA SER A 66 -20.59 -8.81 -12.45
C SER A 66 -20.43 -10.12 -11.67
N ARG A 67 -19.57 -11.04 -12.09
CA ARG A 67 -19.39 -12.35 -11.40
C ARG A 67 -18.06 -12.56 -10.70
N GLU A 68 -17.07 -11.71 -10.89
CA GLU A 68 -15.71 -11.98 -10.38
C GLU A 68 -15.46 -11.55 -8.93
N VAL A 69 -16.25 -10.63 -8.36
CA VAL A 69 -16.09 -10.21 -6.96
C VAL A 69 -16.43 -11.33 -5.98
N ASP A 70 -17.33 -12.25 -6.36
CA ASP A 70 -17.74 -13.38 -5.50
C ASP A 70 -16.74 -14.55 -5.46
N VAL A 71 -15.85 -14.65 -6.45
CA VAL A 71 -14.88 -15.76 -6.56
C VAL A 71 -13.61 -15.51 -5.75
N SER A 72 -13.22 -14.24 -5.58
CA SER A 72 -12.03 -13.85 -4.82
C SER A 72 -12.16 -14.18 -3.32
N ILE A 73 -13.36 -14.02 -2.75
CA ILE A 73 -13.63 -14.27 -1.33
C ILE A 73 -13.66 -15.78 -1.00
N LYS A 74 -14.06 -16.63 -1.95
CA LYS A 74 -14.11 -18.09 -1.77
C LYS A 74 -12.74 -18.78 -1.92
N ARG A 75 -11.78 -18.15 -2.60
CA ARG A 75 -10.42 -18.74 -2.78
C ARG A 75 -9.52 -18.61 -1.56
N SER A 76 -9.68 -17.62 -0.70
CA SER A 76 -8.89 -17.50 0.52
C SER A 76 -9.23 -18.54 1.59
N GLN A 77 -10.35 -19.25 1.48
CA GLN A 77 -10.72 -20.30 2.43
C GLN A 77 -10.44 -21.74 1.96
N MET A 78 -9.95 -21.95 0.74
CA MET A 78 -9.79 -23.29 0.13
C MET A 78 -8.35 -23.73 -0.13
N HIS A 79 -7.34 -23.15 0.54
CA HIS A 79 -5.93 -23.59 0.38
C HIS A 79 -5.55 -24.78 1.28
N LYS A 80 -6.39 -25.82 1.28
CA LYS A 80 -5.94 -27.18 1.59
C LYS A 80 -6.67 -28.16 0.69
N ARG A 81 -6.24 -28.28 -0.56
CA ARG A 81 -6.24 -29.53 -1.37
C ARG A 81 -5.99 -29.23 -2.87
N SER A 82 -5.08 -30.05 -3.40
CA SER A 82 -4.96 -30.40 -4.82
C SER A 82 -4.19 -29.47 -5.75
N LYS A 83 -2.93 -29.89 -6.01
CA LYS A 83 -2.19 -29.57 -7.24
C LYS A 83 -3.05 -29.99 -8.45
N ARG A 84 -3.55 -29.02 -9.20
CA ARG A 84 -3.88 -29.17 -10.61
C ARG A 84 -3.38 -27.95 -11.37
N LYS A 85 -2.52 -28.23 -12.36
CA LYS A 85 -2.08 -27.28 -13.37
C LYS A 85 -3.33 -26.70 -14.05
N THR A 86 -3.49 -25.39 -14.03
CA THR A 86 -4.36 -24.67 -14.93
C THR A 86 -3.58 -23.50 -15.53
N ASP A 87 -3.66 -23.43 -16.85
CA ASP A 87 -3.03 -22.45 -17.71
C ASP A 87 -3.35 -20.99 -17.37
N GLY A 88 -2.32 -20.14 -17.46
CA GLY A 88 -2.38 -18.85 -18.11
C GLY A 88 -3.13 -17.71 -17.42
N SER A 89 -3.22 -17.62 -16.09
CA SER A 89 -3.49 -16.33 -15.42
C SER A 89 -2.19 -15.81 -14.82
N ASN A 90 -1.61 -14.77 -15.41
CA ASN A 90 -0.50 -14.04 -14.82
C ASN A 90 -1.01 -13.27 -13.60
N SER A 91 -1.13 -13.94 -12.45
CA SER A 91 -1.25 -13.24 -11.17
C SER A 91 0.15 -12.72 -10.82
N ALA A 92 0.40 -11.45 -11.06
CA ALA A 92 1.61 -10.81 -10.59
C ALA A 92 1.45 -10.59 -9.09
N GLN A 93 2.18 -11.36 -8.28
CA GLN A 93 2.29 -11.11 -6.86
C GLN A 93 3.23 -9.91 -6.69
N LYS A 94 2.71 -8.81 -6.16
CA LYS A 94 3.49 -7.63 -5.81
C LYS A 94 3.75 -7.65 -4.31
N HIS A 95 4.99 -7.44 -3.94
CA HIS A 95 5.42 -7.35 -2.55
C HIS A 95 5.92 -5.95 -2.29
N ARG A 96 5.41 -5.34 -1.24
CA ARG A 96 5.98 -4.15 -0.61
C ARG A 96 7.14 -4.57 0.28
N ASP A 97 8.14 -3.70 0.45
CA ASP A 97 9.28 -4.06 1.28
C ASP A 97 8.93 -4.17 2.76
N LEU A 98 8.28 -3.15 3.32
CA LEU A 98 7.86 -3.14 4.71
C LEU A 98 6.47 -2.50 4.87
N LEU A 99 5.68 -3.02 5.80
CA LEU A 99 4.38 -2.46 6.16
C LEU A 99 4.12 -2.66 7.65
N LYS A 100 3.89 -1.57 8.37
CA LYS A 100 3.58 -1.60 9.79
C LYS A 100 2.32 -0.79 10.10
N PHE A 101 1.57 -1.25 11.08
CA PHE A 101 0.51 -0.49 11.71
C PHE A 101 1.12 0.32 12.86
N ALA A 102 0.80 1.59 12.94
CA ALA A 102 1.22 2.47 14.01
C ALA A 102 -0.01 3.03 14.77
N ALA A 103 0.05 2.97 16.08
CA ALA A 103 -0.87 3.65 16.98
C ALA A 103 -0.14 4.85 17.61
N MET A 104 -0.62 6.05 17.33
CA MET A 104 -0.05 7.28 17.86
C MET A 104 -1.03 7.91 18.84
N MET A 105 -0.56 8.20 20.05
CA MET A 105 -1.35 8.93 21.03
C MET A 105 -1.11 10.43 20.85
N GLN A 106 -2.17 11.16 20.59
CA GLN A 106 -2.15 12.62 20.57
C GLN A 106 -3.23 13.12 21.51
N ASP A 107 -2.82 13.75 22.59
CA ASP A 107 -3.69 14.18 23.70
C ASP A 107 -4.52 12.99 24.23
N SER A 108 -5.83 13.08 24.14
CA SER A 108 -6.76 12.03 24.58
C SER A 108 -7.23 11.11 23.45
N TYR A 109 -6.69 11.27 22.23
CA TYR A 109 -7.12 10.53 21.04
C TYR A 109 -6.00 9.64 20.51
N ALA A 110 -6.38 8.41 20.17
CA ALA A 110 -5.48 7.50 19.43
C ALA A 110 -5.69 7.70 17.92
N ASN A 111 -4.64 8.09 17.23
CA ASN A 111 -4.59 8.12 15.78
C ASN A 111 -3.95 6.82 15.29
N TYR A 112 -4.57 6.21 14.31
CA TYR A 112 -4.08 4.96 13.72
C TYR A 112 -3.72 5.20 12.25
N VAL A 113 -2.55 4.68 11.84
CA VAL A 113 -2.05 4.83 10.48
C VAL A 113 -1.34 3.55 10.03
N ILE A 114 -1.34 3.29 8.75
CA ILE A 114 -0.54 2.24 8.13
C ILE A 114 0.66 2.91 7.47
N LEU A 115 1.85 2.48 7.86
CA LEU A 115 3.12 3.01 7.38
C LEU A 115 3.79 1.99 6.48
N GLY A 116 4.15 2.39 5.26
CA GLY A 116 4.81 1.56 4.27
C GLY A 116 6.17 2.13 3.88
N VAL A 117 7.13 1.24 3.61
CA VAL A 117 8.45 1.61 3.07
C VAL A 117 8.72 0.82 1.80
N GLU A 118 9.24 1.51 0.80
CA GLU A 118 9.79 0.98 -0.45
C GLU A 118 11.26 1.39 -0.54
N ASN A 119 12.16 0.43 -0.45
CA ASN A 119 13.59 0.67 -0.61
C ASN A 119 13.98 0.58 -2.09
N GLN A 120 14.72 1.57 -2.58
CA GLN A 120 15.18 1.62 -3.97
C GLN A 120 16.70 1.81 -4.01
N MET A 121 17.41 0.95 -4.74
CA MET A 121 18.82 1.09 -5.03
C MET A 121 19.06 1.84 -6.34
N GLU A 122 18.07 1.82 -7.22
CA GLU A 122 18.09 2.50 -8.52
C GLU A 122 16.80 3.30 -8.70
N VAL A 123 16.83 4.31 -9.54
CA VAL A 123 15.65 5.13 -9.86
C VAL A 123 14.59 4.28 -10.55
N HIS A 124 13.39 4.29 -10.02
CA HIS A 124 12.24 3.63 -10.62
C HIS A 124 11.32 4.67 -11.25
N TYR A 125 11.45 4.86 -12.57
CA TYR A 125 10.74 5.93 -13.31
C TYR A 125 9.21 5.83 -13.30
N ALA A 126 8.62 4.76 -12.81
CA ALA A 126 7.18 4.63 -12.60
C ALA A 126 6.81 4.53 -11.10
N MET A 127 7.62 5.13 -10.23
CA MET A 127 7.43 5.04 -8.77
C MET A 127 6.08 5.59 -8.29
N PRO A 128 5.54 6.73 -8.83
CA PRO A 128 4.22 7.20 -8.45
C PRO A 128 3.12 6.17 -8.68
N VAL A 129 3.13 5.49 -9.83
CA VAL A 129 2.17 4.43 -10.14
C VAL A 129 2.35 3.22 -9.24
N ARG A 130 3.60 2.83 -8.96
CA ARG A 130 3.91 1.69 -8.09
C ARG A 130 3.37 1.89 -6.69
N ASN A 131 3.68 3.02 -6.06
CA ASN A 131 3.21 3.34 -4.71
C ASN A 131 1.69 3.48 -4.66
N MET A 132 1.08 4.16 -5.66
CA MET A 132 -0.36 4.29 -5.76
C MET A 132 -1.06 2.92 -5.80
N VAL A 133 -0.53 1.97 -6.57
CA VAL A 133 -1.10 0.61 -6.65
C VAL A 133 -1.03 -0.09 -5.29
N TYR A 134 0.10 -0.01 -4.60
CA TYR A 134 0.24 -0.61 -3.28
C TYR A 134 -0.74 -0.02 -2.27
N ASP A 135 -0.86 1.30 -2.23
CA ASP A 135 -1.79 1.95 -1.30
C ASP A 135 -3.24 1.65 -1.65
N ALA A 136 -3.60 1.65 -2.94
CA ALA A 136 -4.94 1.29 -3.39
C ALA A 136 -5.34 -0.13 -2.99
N LEU A 137 -4.43 -1.10 -3.11
CA LEU A 137 -4.66 -2.49 -2.67
C LEU A 137 -4.85 -2.61 -1.16
N GLN A 138 -4.13 -1.82 -0.36
CA GLN A 138 -4.34 -1.77 1.08
C GLN A 138 -5.67 -1.12 1.45
N TYR A 139 -6.12 -0.07 0.75
CA TYR A 139 -7.44 0.50 0.93
C TYR A 139 -8.54 -0.48 0.56
N ASP A 140 -8.43 -1.18 -0.57
CA ASP A 140 -9.36 -2.22 -0.98
C ASP A 140 -9.47 -3.34 0.06
N LYS A 141 -8.33 -3.80 0.57
CA LYS A 141 -8.26 -4.81 1.64
C LYS A 141 -8.99 -4.35 2.91
N GLN A 142 -8.83 -3.09 3.31
CA GLN A 142 -9.55 -2.53 4.47
C GLN A 142 -11.06 -2.53 4.23
N VAL A 143 -11.52 -2.05 3.08
CA VAL A 143 -12.95 -2.02 2.72
C VAL A 143 -13.54 -3.43 2.71
N ALA A 144 -12.85 -4.38 2.08
CA ALA A 144 -13.27 -5.78 2.04
C ALA A 144 -13.38 -6.42 3.44
N MET A 145 -12.40 -6.14 4.31
CA MET A 145 -12.40 -6.65 5.69
C MET A 145 -13.57 -6.07 6.50
N ILE A 146 -13.80 -4.76 6.43
CA ILE A 146 -14.91 -4.08 7.12
C ILE A 146 -16.26 -4.61 6.62
N ALA A 147 -16.42 -4.74 5.30
CA ALA A 147 -17.65 -5.27 4.71
C ALA A 147 -17.91 -6.73 5.12
N ALA A 148 -16.87 -7.56 5.18
CA ALA A 148 -16.97 -8.94 5.64
C ALA A 148 -17.36 -9.02 7.13
N ASP A 149 -16.78 -8.15 7.96
CA ASP A 149 -17.09 -8.08 9.39
C ASP A 149 -18.54 -7.61 9.63
N ASN A 150 -18.98 -6.57 8.92
CA ASN A 150 -20.36 -6.09 8.99
C ASN A 150 -21.38 -7.18 8.62
N ARG A 151 -21.08 -7.99 7.57
CA ARG A 151 -21.92 -9.12 7.18
C ARG A 151 -21.92 -10.22 8.22
N ARG A 152 -20.76 -10.59 8.76
CA ARG A 152 -20.59 -11.61 9.80
C ARG A 152 -21.38 -11.22 11.07
N ASN A 153 -21.27 -9.98 11.48
CA ASN A 153 -21.92 -9.45 12.67
C ASN A 153 -23.39 -9.06 12.43
N LYS A 154 -23.93 -9.39 11.25
CA LYS A 154 -25.34 -9.13 10.89
C LYS A 154 -25.75 -7.67 11.08
N ARG A 155 -24.85 -6.71 10.88
CA ARG A 155 -25.12 -5.28 11.09
C ARG A 155 -26.19 -4.74 10.13
N PHE A 156 -26.51 -5.49 9.09
CA PHE A 156 -27.58 -5.22 8.12
C PHE A 156 -28.88 -5.97 8.42
N SER A 157 -28.99 -6.72 9.55
CA SER A 157 -30.16 -7.49 9.93
C SER A 157 -30.94 -6.77 11.04
N GLY A 158 -32.27 -6.92 11.06
CA GLY A 158 -33.08 -6.46 12.18
C GLY A 158 -33.47 -4.98 12.16
N GLY A 159 -33.80 -4.40 11.00
CA GLY A 159 -34.29 -3.03 10.89
C GLY A 159 -33.21 -1.95 10.89
N ASN A 160 -31.95 -2.34 11.00
CA ASN A 160 -30.79 -1.44 10.97
C ASN A 160 -30.30 -1.08 9.57
N ILE A 161 -30.95 -1.58 8.52
CA ILE A 161 -30.65 -1.18 7.13
C ILE A 161 -31.16 0.24 6.94
N ARG A 162 -30.27 1.21 7.03
CA ARG A 162 -30.63 2.63 6.87
C ARG A 162 -30.81 3.01 5.40
N ASN A 163 -30.12 2.32 4.49
CA ASN A 163 -30.27 2.54 3.06
C ASN A 163 -29.74 1.34 2.24
N SER A 164 -30.18 1.24 0.98
CA SER A 164 -29.76 0.18 0.06
C SER A 164 -28.28 0.24 -0.28
N GLY A 165 -27.66 1.42 -0.25
CA GLY A 165 -26.23 1.59 -0.54
C GLY A 165 -25.33 0.93 0.50
N GLU A 166 -25.67 1.02 1.79
CA GLU A 166 -24.92 0.33 2.86
C GLU A 166 -25.02 -1.19 2.71
N PHE A 167 -26.21 -1.69 2.38
CA PHE A 167 -26.40 -3.13 2.15
C PHE A 167 -25.61 -3.63 0.95
N LEU A 168 -25.66 -2.92 -0.17
CA LEU A 168 -24.96 -3.30 -1.41
C LEU A 168 -23.45 -3.27 -1.24
N SER A 169 -22.92 -2.20 -0.68
CA SER A 169 -21.47 -2.06 -0.46
C SER A 169 -20.95 -2.94 0.67
N GLY A 170 -21.80 -3.27 1.65
CA GLY A 170 -21.35 -3.89 2.89
C GLY A 170 -20.62 -2.92 3.83
N PHE A 171 -20.58 -1.63 3.48
CA PHE A 171 -19.85 -0.58 4.18
C PHE A 171 -20.86 0.44 4.74
N LEU A 172 -20.84 0.66 6.05
CA LEU A 172 -21.76 1.59 6.71
C LEU A 172 -21.27 3.03 6.53
N LYS A 173 -22.18 3.99 6.54
CA LYS A 173 -21.85 5.42 6.48
C LYS A 173 -20.92 5.86 7.63
N THR A 174 -20.94 5.15 8.72
CA THR A 174 -20.09 5.39 9.90
C THR A 174 -18.73 4.71 9.84
N ASP A 175 -18.55 3.76 8.93
CA ASP A 175 -17.28 3.05 8.79
C ASP A 175 -16.19 3.99 8.28
N LYS A 176 -14.97 3.75 8.69
CA LYS A 176 -13.79 4.53 8.33
C LYS A 176 -12.65 3.59 7.99
N ILE A 177 -11.79 4.03 7.10
CA ILE A 177 -10.52 3.36 6.77
C ILE A 177 -9.36 4.14 7.38
N LEU A 178 -8.26 3.44 7.59
CA LEU A 178 -7.02 4.04 8.09
C LEU A 178 -6.24 4.67 6.94
N PRO A 179 -5.66 5.84 7.14
CA PRO A 179 -4.74 6.43 6.16
C PRO A 179 -3.51 5.55 5.99
N ILE A 180 -2.92 5.61 4.80
CA ILE A 180 -1.69 4.91 4.44
C ILE A 180 -0.68 5.96 4.03
N ILE A 181 0.53 5.87 4.59
CA ILE A 181 1.65 6.73 4.23
C ILE A 181 2.79 5.82 3.78
N THR A 182 3.23 5.98 2.54
CA THR A 182 4.32 5.20 1.95
C THR A 182 5.52 6.09 1.70
N LEU A 183 6.65 5.79 2.34
CA LEU A 183 7.93 6.40 2.07
C LEU A 183 8.71 5.58 1.05
N THR A 184 9.34 6.24 0.12
CA THR A 184 10.35 5.67 -0.77
C THR A 184 11.72 6.11 -0.27
N ILE A 185 12.56 5.16 0.10
CA ILE A 185 13.93 5.45 0.56
C ILE A 185 14.89 5.04 -0.56
N TYR A 186 15.60 6.02 -1.10
CA TYR A 186 16.51 5.83 -2.21
C TYR A 186 17.97 5.81 -1.75
N PHE A 187 18.62 4.68 -1.90
CA PHE A 187 20.01 4.44 -1.50
C PHE A 187 21.01 4.50 -2.67
N GLY A 188 20.58 4.98 -3.84
CA GLY A 188 21.45 5.17 -4.99
C GLY A 188 22.47 6.29 -4.74
N THR A 189 23.61 6.22 -5.44
CA THR A 189 24.69 7.20 -5.35
C THR A 189 24.45 8.45 -6.20
N GLU A 190 23.63 8.31 -7.23
CA GLU A 190 23.26 9.42 -8.11
C GLU A 190 21.99 10.09 -7.61
N PRO A 191 21.78 11.38 -7.82
CA PRO A 191 20.52 12.04 -7.46
C PRO A 191 19.31 11.37 -8.11
N TRP A 192 18.17 11.38 -7.40
CA TRP A 192 16.92 10.92 -8.00
C TRP A 192 16.48 11.85 -9.14
N ASP A 193 16.34 11.31 -10.33
CA ASP A 193 15.91 12.03 -11.54
C ASP A 193 14.56 11.51 -12.09
N GLY A 194 13.90 10.60 -11.38
CA GLY A 194 12.59 10.08 -11.77
C GLY A 194 11.44 10.98 -11.33
N PRO A 195 10.22 10.77 -11.88
CA PRO A 195 9.05 11.55 -11.51
C PRO A 195 8.69 11.36 -10.04
N LEU A 196 8.31 12.45 -9.37
CA LEU A 196 7.85 12.48 -7.98
C LEU A 196 6.33 12.56 -7.87
N SER A 197 5.63 12.72 -8.98
CA SER A 197 4.18 12.76 -9.01
C SER A 197 3.60 12.13 -10.27
N LEU A 198 2.33 11.71 -10.22
CA LEU A 198 1.62 11.27 -11.42
C LEU A 198 1.49 12.37 -12.46
N ARG A 199 1.40 13.63 -12.02
CA ARG A 199 1.29 14.79 -12.94
C ARG A 199 2.48 14.89 -13.85
N GLU A 200 3.68 14.59 -13.36
CA GLU A 200 4.92 14.58 -14.15
C GLU A 200 4.96 13.45 -15.20
N MET A 201 4.10 12.44 -15.05
CA MET A 201 4.03 11.29 -15.95
C MET A 201 2.94 11.44 -17.04
N TYR A 202 2.06 12.44 -16.92
CA TYR A 202 0.97 12.63 -17.88
C TYR A 202 1.46 13.37 -19.12
N ASP A 203 1.10 12.89 -20.30
CA ASP A 203 1.27 13.56 -21.57
C ASP A 203 0.04 14.47 -21.85
N ILE A 204 -0.14 15.50 -21.01
CA ILE A 204 -1.26 16.44 -21.08
C ILE A 204 -0.74 17.85 -20.84
N ASN A 205 -1.04 18.76 -21.77
CA ASN A 205 -0.71 20.18 -21.68
C ASN A 205 -1.92 21.07 -21.27
N ASP A 206 -3.11 20.49 -21.16
CA ASP A 206 -4.33 21.21 -20.75
C ASP A 206 -4.46 21.21 -19.23
N SER A 207 -4.25 22.36 -18.60
CA SER A 207 -4.34 22.54 -17.15
C SER A 207 -5.73 22.21 -16.60
N LYS A 208 -6.81 22.43 -17.39
CA LYS A 208 -8.17 22.13 -16.95
C LYS A 208 -8.41 20.62 -16.85
N LEU A 209 -7.82 19.83 -17.72
CA LEU A 209 -7.91 18.37 -17.63
C LEU A 209 -7.18 17.85 -16.38
N LEU A 210 -6.07 18.48 -16.01
CA LEU A 210 -5.30 18.10 -14.83
C LEU A 210 -6.07 18.30 -13.51
N ASP A 211 -7.10 19.16 -13.48
CA ASP A 211 -7.94 19.36 -12.30
C ASP A 211 -8.88 18.15 -12.03
N PHE A 212 -9.12 17.32 -13.04
CA PHE A 212 -10.01 16.17 -12.96
C PHE A 212 -9.30 14.83 -12.82
N VAL A 213 -7.97 14.80 -12.93
CA VAL A 213 -7.18 13.57 -12.74
C VAL A 213 -6.50 13.55 -11.37
N PRO A 214 -6.43 12.40 -10.72
CA PRO A 214 -5.76 12.30 -9.43
C PRO A 214 -4.27 12.59 -9.59
N ASP A 215 -3.70 13.25 -8.59
CA ASP A 215 -2.26 13.31 -8.41
C ASP A 215 -1.86 12.38 -7.25
N TYR A 216 -0.81 11.61 -7.45
CA TYR A 216 -0.21 10.78 -6.41
C TYR A 216 1.27 11.13 -6.30
N ARG A 217 1.68 11.60 -5.14
CA ARG A 217 3.06 12.06 -4.88
C ARG A 217 3.88 10.97 -4.20
N VAL A 218 5.11 10.82 -4.63
CA VAL A 218 6.11 9.99 -3.98
C VAL A 218 6.70 10.77 -2.80
N GLN A 219 6.64 10.20 -1.62
CA GLN A 219 7.33 10.72 -0.45
C GLN A 219 8.74 10.14 -0.46
N LEU A 220 9.70 10.89 -0.97
CA LEU A 220 11.06 10.43 -1.21
C LEU A 220 12.00 10.88 -0.08
N ILE A 221 12.80 9.95 0.42
CA ILE A 221 13.95 10.20 1.28
C ILE A 221 15.21 9.74 0.53
N GLN A 222 16.22 10.59 0.50
CA GLN A 222 17.53 10.29 -0.07
C GLN A 222 18.58 10.46 1.05
N PRO A 223 18.96 9.40 1.78
CA PRO A 223 19.88 9.51 2.90
C PRO A 223 21.24 10.14 2.55
N MET A 224 21.68 9.96 1.29
CA MET A 224 22.94 10.55 0.81
C MET A 224 22.91 12.07 0.66
N THR A 225 21.72 12.69 0.69
CA THR A 225 21.55 14.14 0.57
C THR A 225 21.27 14.82 1.91
N LEU A 226 21.09 14.04 2.98
CA LEU A 226 20.90 14.56 4.33
C LEU A 226 22.23 15.07 4.85
N SER A 227 22.22 16.19 5.57
CA SER A 227 23.40 16.72 6.27
C SER A 227 23.62 15.97 7.58
N GLU A 228 24.82 16.09 8.16
CA GLU A 228 25.11 15.49 9.49
C GLU A 228 24.27 16.12 10.61
N ASP A 229 23.60 17.23 10.35
CA ASP A 229 22.76 17.97 11.30
C ASP A 229 21.26 17.63 11.14
N ASP A 230 20.87 16.84 10.12
CA ASP A 230 19.52 16.36 9.87
C ASP A 230 19.31 14.95 10.45
#